data_03582b5ab40fe71609ea9938c6898033
#
_entry.id   03582b5ab40fe71609ea9938c6898033
#
_cell.length_a   1.000
_cell.length_b   1.000
_cell.length_c   1.000
_cell.angle_alpha   90.00
_cell.angle_beta   90.00
_cell.angle_gamma   90.00
#
_symmetry.space_group_name_H-M   'P 1'
#
loop_
_entity.id
_entity.type
_entity.pdbx_description
1 polymer ?
#
loop_
_entity_poly.entity_id
_entity_poly.type
_entity_poly.pdbx_seq_one_letter_code
_entity_poly.pdbx_strand_id
1 'polypeptide(L)'
;MARPGRLVPCGVKFGIATFITDEGVRPDALGAALEERGFDSLFLAEHSHIPASRQSSYPSGGELPRKYYRTLDPFIALTAAASATSTLLLGTGIALLPQRDLIHTAKQVASVDLLSAGRVLFGVGVGWNREEMRNHGTDPRTRGALMDEMLAALRMIWTQDTAEFHGAHVDFDPIYLWPKPVQRPHPPIYIGGESEAALDRLARYGDAWLPRAHTPAQKMRQVREWLVDQGRTHVPFIVFGAGKDPAALAGFAEAGVERVTFMLDTLPESETLAELDALAAVAAQH
;
A
#
# COMPACT_ATOMS: atom_id res chain seq x y z
N MET A 1 31.01 -12.98 26.74
CA MET A 1 30.42 -12.95 25.38
C MET A 1 28.95 -13.36 25.52
N ALA A 2 28.06 -12.37 25.56
CA ALA A 2 26.62 -12.60 25.63
C ALA A 2 26.11 -12.88 24.19
N ARG A 3 25.41 -14.00 24.01
CA ARG A 3 24.73 -14.32 22.74
C ARG A 3 23.62 -13.27 22.52
N PRO A 4 23.49 -12.72 21.29
CA PRO A 4 22.37 -11.82 21.01
C PRO A 4 21.07 -12.63 21.15
N GLY A 5 20.16 -12.11 21.99
CA GLY A 5 18.86 -12.71 22.21
C GLY A 5 18.10 -12.86 20.89
N ARG A 6 17.67 -14.08 20.62
CA ARG A 6 16.71 -14.40 19.57
C ARG A 6 15.43 -13.61 19.88
N LEU A 7 15.17 -12.55 19.10
CA LEU A 7 13.84 -11.94 19.06
C LEU A 7 12.88 -13.05 18.65
N VAL A 8 12.01 -13.47 19.56
CA VAL A 8 10.87 -14.34 19.24
C VAL A 8 10.01 -13.53 18.28
N PRO A 9 9.72 -13.98 17.06
CA PRO A 9 8.84 -13.26 16.19
C PRO A 9 7.47 -13.19 16.88
N CYS A 10 6.99 -11.99 17.16
CA CYS A 10 5.57 -11.76 17.36
C CYS A 10 4.89 -12.29 16.09
N GLY A 11 3.85 -13.13 16.19
CA GLY A 11 3.26 -13.84 15.06
C GLY A 11 2.94 -12.90 13.89
N VAL A 12 2.91 -13.44 12.68
CA VAL A 12 2.56 -12.70 11.46
C VAL A 12 1.20 -12.07 11.64
N LYS A 13 1.07 -10.77 11.33
CA LYS A 13 -0.21 -10.07 11.36
C LYS A 13 -0.94 -10.30 10.04
N PHE A 14 -2.27 -10.38 10.11
CA PHE A 14 -3.09 -10.62 8.94
C PHE A 14 -4.04 -9.47 8.67
N GLY A 15 -4.12 -9.04 7.42
CA GLY A 15 -5.01 -8.01 6.93
C GLY A 15 -5.70 -8.42 5.64
N ILE A 16 -6.43 -7.50 5.04
CA ILE A 16 -7.14 -7.71 3.77
C ILE A 16 -6.63 -6.71 2.72
N ALA A 17 -6.44 -7.20 1.50
CA ALA A 17 -6.22 -6.42 0.30
C ALA A 17 -7.41 -6.59 -0.64
N THR A 18 -7.97 -5.51 -1.18
CA THR A 18 -9.11 -5.60 -2.08
C THR A 18 -9.22 -4.40 -3.02
N PHE A 19 -10.09 -4.55 -4.01
CA PHE A 19 -10.62 -3.46 -4.85
C PHE A 19 -12.02 -3.11 -4.33
N ILE A 20 -12.16 -1.97 -3.67
CA ILE A 20 -13.49 -1.48 -3.30
C ILE A 20 -14.21 -0.95 -4.54
N THR A 21 -15.38 -1.46 -4.80
CA THR A 21 -16.19 -1.11 -5.98
C THR A 21 -17.63 -0.78 -5.57
N ASP A 22 -18.38 -0.21 -6.50
CA ASP A 22 -19.82 0.04 -6.36
C ASP A 22 -20.68 -1.25 -6.44
N GLU A 23 -20.06 -2.41 -6.70
CA GLU A 23 -20.74 -3.71 -6.78
C GLU A 23 -20.49 -4.60 -5.57
N GLY A 24 -19.63 -4.17 -4.62
CA GLY A 24 -19.27 -4.91 -3.42
C GLY A 24 -19.80 -4.28 -2.14
N VAL A 25 -19.29 -4.79 -1.03
CA VAL A 25 -19.59 -4.26 0.30
C VAL A 25 -19.08 -2.82 0.43
N ARG A 26 -19.82 -1.98 1.14
CA ARG A 26 -19.43 -0.59 1.41
C ARG A 26 -18.16 -0.52 2.26
N PRO A 27 -17.28 0.50 2.06
CA PRO A 27 -16.01 0.59 2.78
C PRO A 27 -16.15 0.66 4.30
N ASP A 28 -17.16 1.38 4.80
CA ASP A 28 -17.48 1.49 6.22
C ASP A 28 -17.90 0.13 6.83
N ALA A 29 -18.79 -0.58 6.16
CA ALA A 29 -19.24 -1.91 6.58
C ALA A 29 -18.08 -2.94 6.50
N LEU A 30 -17.26 -2.90 5.45
CA LEU A 30 -16.07 -3.75 5.34
C LEU A 30 -15.09 -3.48 6.48
N GLY A 31 -14.78 -2.20 6.74
CA GLY A 31 -13.88 -1.83 7.83
C GLY A 31 -14.32 -2.38 9.17
N ALA A 32 -15.60 -2.18 9.55
CA ALA A 32 -16.17 -2.72 10.78
C ALA A 32 -16.08 -4.26 10.84
N ALA A 33 -16.46 -4.94 9.74
CA ALA A 33 -16.41 -6.39 9.66
C ALA A 33 -14.99 -6.96 9.80
N LEU A 34 -13.96 -6.24 9.32
CA LEU A 34 -12.55 -6.61 9.48
C LEU A 34 -12.10 -6.46 10.93
N GLU A 35 -12.38 -5.32 11.55
CA GLU A 35 -11.99 -5.04 12.93
C GLU A 35 -12.66 -6.04 13.90
N GLU A 36 -13.94 -6.36 13.72
CA GLU A 36 -14.68 -7.37 14.48
C GLU A 36 -14.05 -8.77 14.40
N ARG A 37 -13.43 -9.11 13.27
CA ARG A 37 -12.77 -10.41 13.05
C ARG A 37 -11.29 -10.44 13.41
N GLY A 38 -10.75 -9.34 13.93
CA GLY A 38 -9.36 -9.23 14.38
C GLY A 38 -8.34 -9.09 13.25
N PHE A 39 -8.75 -8.72 12.03
CA PHE A 39 -7.80 -8.31 11.01
C PHE A 39 -7.17 -6.98 11.41
N ASP A 40 -5.85 -6.86 11.18
CA ASP A 40 -5.11 -5.68 11.61
C ASP A 40 -5.10 -4.54 10.59
N SER A 41 -5.40 -4.81 9.33
CA SER A 41 -5.27 -3.82 8.26
C SER A 41 -6.16 -4.08 7.04
N LEU A 42 -6.53 -2.98 6.37
CA LEU A 42 -7.20 -2.96 5.07
C LEU A 42 -6.34 -2.21 4.06
N PHE A 43 -5.98 -2.86 2.96
CA PHE A 43 -5.26 -2.24 1.85
C PHE A 43 -6.13 -2.16 0.60
N LEU A 44 -6.27 -0.95 0.05
CA LEU A 44 -7.08 -0.69 -1.13
C LEU A 44 -6.22 -0.40 -2.37
N ALA A 45 -6.53 -1.12 -3.46
CA ALA A 45 -5.92 -0.88 -4.76
C ALA A 45 -6.50 0.38 -5.43
N GLU A 46 -5.74 0.97 -6.34
CA GLU A 46 -6.15 2.16 -7.09
C GLU A 46 -6.11 1.94 -8.60
N HIS A 47 -7.19 2.35 -9.26
CA HIS A 47 -7.23 2.79 -10.64
C HIS A 47 -8.26 3.92 -10.76
N SER A 48 -7.85 5.07 -11.29
CA SER A 48 -8.79 6.19 -11.48
C SER A 48 -9.78 5.92 -12.60
N HIS A 49 -9.32 5.23 -13.62
CA HIS A 49 -10.10 4.78 -14.79
C HIS A 49 -9.31 3.73 -15.56
N ILE A 50 -9.98 3.01 -16.43
CA ILE A 50 -9.32 2.12 -17.38
C ILE A 50 -9.52 2.66 -18.80
N PRO A 51 -8.43 2.98 -19.53
CA PRO A 51 -8.52 3.46 -20.91
C PRO A 51 -9.22 2.46 -21.84
N ALA A 52 -10.14 2.93 -22.66
CA ALA A 52 -10.89 2.07 -23.57
C ALA A 52 -10.02 1.40 -24.65
N SER A 53 -8.88 2.02 -24.98
CA SER A 53 -7.94 1.49 -25.99
C SER A 53 -7.29 0.17 -25.60
N ARG A 54 -7.12 -0.12 -24.30
CA ARG A 54 -6.56 -1.37 -23.77
C ARG A 54 -5.24 -1.81 -24.43
N GLN A 55 -4.34 -0.85 -24.75
CA GLN A 55 -3.04 -1.14 -25.38
C GLN A 55 -2.04 -1.75 -24.38
N SER A 56 -2.06 -1.29 -23.12
CA SER A 56 -1.25 -1.90 -22.06
C SER A 56 -1.84 -3.23 -21.62
N SER A 57 -1.05 -4.30 -21.74
CA SER A 57 -1.49 -5.63 -21.30
C SER A 57 -1.66 -5.71 -19.81
N TYR A 58 -2.67 -6.45 -19.35
CA TYR A 58 -2.85 -6.76 -17.95
C TYR A 58 -1.66 -7.58 -17.43
N PRO A 59 -0.98 -7.15 -16.33
CA PRO A 59 0.25 -7.80 -15.88
C PRO A 59 0.14 -9.28 -15.52
N SER A 60 -1.04 -9.72 -15.07
CA SER A 60 -1.31 -11.13 -14.77
C SER A 60 -1.74 -11.94 -16.00
N GLY A 61 -1.84 -11.32 -17.18
CA GLY A 61 -2.32 -11.94 -18.41
C GLY A 61 -3.85 -12.07 -18.46
N GLY A 62 -4.37 -12.40 -19.67
CA GLY A 62 -5.80 -12.57 -19.89
C GLY A 62 -6.60 -11.26 -19.92
N GLU A 63 -7.91 -11.36 -19.69
CA GLU A 63 -8.80 -10.22 -19.61
C GLU A 63 -8.64 -9.46 -18.30
N LEU A 64 -8.79 -8.14 -18.36
CA LEU A 64 -8.76 -7.31 -17.17
C LEU A 64 -10.04 -7.54 -16.36
N PRO A 65 -9.92 -7.95 -15.07
CA PRO A 65 -11.08 -8.18 -14.23
C PRO A 65 -11.96 -6.93 -14.07
N ARG A 66 -13.27 -7.13 -14.01
CA ARG A 66 -14.28 -6.07 -13.92
C ARG A 66 -14.04 -5.09 -12.78
N LYS A 67 -13.52 -5.55 -11.66
CA LYS A 67 -13.19 -4.74 -10.47
C LYS A 67 -12.24 -3.57 -10.77
N TYR A 68 -11.36 -3.68 -11.79
CA TYR A 68 -10.45 -2.60 -12.18
C TYR A 68 -11.16 -1.37 -12.76
N TYR A 69 -12.29 -1.58 -13.42
CA TYR A 69 -13.06 -0.51 -14.05
C TYR A 69 -13.95 0.26 -13.06
N ARG A 70 -14.13 -0.26 -11.86
CA ARG A 70 -15.17 0.15 -10.93
C ARG A 70 -14.63 0.54 -9.54
N THR A 71 -13.30 0.63 -9.37
CA THR A 71 -12.69 1.01 -8.09
C THR A 71 -13.12 2.41 -7.67
N LEU A 72 -13.46 2.56 -6.39
CA LEU A 72 -13.61 3.86 -5.75
C LEU A 72 -12.23 4.50 -5.53
N ASP A 73 -12.21 5.83 -5.37
CA ASP A 73 -10.98 6.50 -4.90
C ASP A 73 -10.56 5.92 -3.53
N PRO A 74 -9.30 5.47 -3.40
CA PRO A 74 -8.87 4.78 -2.19
C PRO A 74 -8.90 5.68 -0.94
N PHE A 75 -8.62 6.98 -1.05
CA PHE A 75 -8.63 7.86 0.13
C PHE A 75 -10.04 8.16 0.61
N ILE A 76 -11.00 8.28 -0.31
CA ILE A 76 -12.44 8.40 0.05
C ILE A 76 -12.92 7.12 0.74
N ALA A 77 -12.59 5.95 0.18
CA ALA A 77 -12.99 4.67 0.75
C ALA A 77 -12.30 4.40 2.12
N LEU A 78 -10.99 4.70 2.24
CA LEU A 78 -10.28 4.58 3.51
C LEU A 78 -10.82 5.54 4.58
N THR A 79 -11.27 6.75 4.20
CA THR A 79 -11.91 7.68 5.14
C THR A 79 -13.22 7.12 5.68
N ALA A 80 -14.03 6.49 4.82
CA ALA A 80 -15.27 5.83 5.24
C ALA A 80 -14.98 4.65 6.20
N ALA A 81 -13.99 3.80 5.88
CA ALA A 81 -13.55 2.73 6.77
C ALA A 81 -13.00 3.27 8.11
N ALA A 82 -12.23 4.37 8.06
CA ALA A 82 -11.70 5.03 9.25
C ALA A 82 -12.77 5.45 10.23
N SER A 83 -13.90 5.97 9.73
CA SER A 83 -15.01 6.44 10.55
C SER A 83 -15.78 5.33 11.26
N ALA A 84 -15.68 4.10 10.76
CA ALA A 84 -16.36 2.92 11.31
C ALA A 84 -15.44 2.02 12.15
N THR A 85 -14.16 2.41 12.35
CA THR A 85 -13.15 1.59 13.03
C THR A 85 -12.31 2.41 13.99
N SER A 86 -11.65 1.75 14.94
CA SER A 86 -10.82 2.39 15.97
C SER A 86 -9.35 2.00 15.90
N THR A 87 -9.05 0.78 15.46
CA THR A 87 -7.71 0.18 15.49
C THR A 87 -7.23 -0.31 14.12
N LEU A 88 -8.15 -0.57 13.19
CA LEU A 88 -7.84 -1.07 11.85
C LEU A 88 -6.88 -0.11 11.12
N LEU A 89 -5.72 -0.62 10.68
CA LEU A 89 -4.78 0.13 9.86
C LEU A 89 -5.30 0.26 8.43
N LEU A 90 -5.06 1.41 7.81
CA LEU A 90 -5.70 1.82 6.56
C LEU A 90 -4.64 2.09 5.50
N GLY A 91 -4.48 1.16 4.59
CA GLY A 91 -3.41 1.18 3.59
C GLY A 91 -3.89 1.41 2.16
N THR A 92 -3.06 2.07 1.36
CA THR A 92 -3.15 2.00 -0.09
C THR A 92 -2.26 0.86 -0.60
N GLY A 93 -2.79 0.02 -1.47
CA GLY A 93 -2.07 -1.12 -2.02
C GLY A 93 -2.24 -1.24 -3.54
N ILE A 94 -1.73 -0.29 -4.22
CA ILE A 94 -0.92 0.91 -3.99
C ILE A 94 -1.61 2.16 -4.53
N ALA A 95 -1.30 3.34 -3.98
CA ALA A 95 -1.59 4.60 -4.65
C ALA A 95 -0.66 4.76 -5.86
N LEU A 96 -1.24 5.10 -7.03
CA LEU A 96 -0.51 5.28 -8.28
C LEU A 96 0.10 6.69 -8.32
N LEU A 97 1.12 6.93 -7.50
CA LEU A 97 1.63 8.26 -7.18
C LEU A 97 1.93 9.13 -8.43
N PRO A 98 2.57 8.62 -9.52
CA PRO A 98 2.82 9.44 -10.71
C PRO A 98 1.56 9.88 -11.49
N GLN A 99 0.38 9.38 -11.12
CA GLN A 99 -0.90 9.73 -11.76
C GLN A 99 -1.71 10.72 -10.91
N ARG A 100 -1.17 11.16 -9.77
CA ARG A 100 -1.86 12.01 -8.81
C ARG A 100 -1.22 13.40 -8.75
N ASP A 101 -2.04 14.39 -8.45
CA ASP A 101 -1.51 15.70 -8.06
C ASP A 101 -0.81 15.58 -6.69
N LEU A 102 0.42 16.09 -6.62
CA LEU A 102 1.28 15.98 -5.44
C LEU A 102 0.68 16.68 -4.21
N ILE A 103 0.24 17.93 -4.38
CA ILE A 103 -0.23 18.78 -3.28
C ILE A 103 -1.56 18.23 -2.74
N HIS A 104 -2.47 17.84 -3.65
CA HIS A 104 -3.72 17.17 -3.26
C HIS A 104 -3.46 15.84 -2.55
N THR A 105 -2.51 15.05 -3.04
CA THR A 105 -2.15 13.76 -2.39
C THR A 105 -1.58 13.99 -1.00
N ALA A 106 -0.67 14.97 -0.83
CA ALA A 106 -0.15 15.34 0.49
C ALA A 106 -1.27 15.72 1.46
N LYS A 107 -2.26 16.50 0.97
CA LYS A 107 -3.43 16.92 1.74
C LYS A 107 -4.32 15.74 2.10
N GLN A 108 -4.63 14.86 1.15
CA GLN A 108 -5.50 13.70 1.35
C GLN A 108 -4.90 12.76 2.39
N VAL A 109 -3.63 12.37 2.25
CA VAL A 109 -2.93 11.48 3.20
C VAL A 109 -2.92 12.08 4.60
N ALA A 110 -2.55 13.35 4.76
CA ALA A 110 -2.54 14.02 6.06
C ALA A 110 -3.95 14.12 6.68
N SER A 111 -4.98 14.32 5.87
CA SER A 111 -6.36 14.39 6.34
C SER A 111 -6.87 13.04 6.82
N VAL A 112 -6.64 11.97 6.05
CA VAL A 112 -7.02 10.60 6.47
C VAL A 112 -6.23 10.19 7.71
N ASP A 113 -4.94 10.54 7.80
CA ASP A 113 -4.11 10.25 8.95
C ASP A 113 -4.65 10.93 10.23
N LEU A 114 -5.03 12.20 10.12
CA LEU A 114 -5.65 12.95 11.22
C LEU A 114 -7.00 12.33 11.63
N LEU A 115 -7.89 12.08 10.66
CA LEU A 115 -9.24 11.54 10.91
C LEU A 115 -9.19 10.11 11.47
N SER A 116 -8.20 9.34 11.11
CA SER A 116 -7.99 7.98 11.60
C SER A 116 -7.16 7.91 12.89
N ALA A 117 -6.73 9.05 13.45
CA ALA A 117 -5.84 9.11 14.60
C ALA A 117 -4.50 8.34 14.38
N GLY A 118 -3.89 8.52 13.20
CA GLY A 118 -2.56 7.98 12.90
C GLY A 118 -2.55 6.52 12.44
N ARG A 119 -3.57 6.07 11.71
CA ARG A 119 -3.67 4.67 11.24
C ARG A 119 -3.36 4.48 9.74
N VAL A 120 -2.85 5.50 9.05
CA VAL A 120 -2.55 5.42 7.62
C VAL A 120 -1.25 4.68 7.35
N LEU A 121 -1.27 3.79 6.36
CA LEU A 121 -0.13 3.11 5.76
C LEU A 121 -0.08 3.50 4.27
N PHE A 122 0.86 4.38 3.91
CA PHE A 122 0.87 4.96 2.57
C PHE A 122 1.66 4.10 1.58
N GLY A 123 0.98 3.11 0.99
CA GLY A 123 1.55 2.25 -0.05
C GLY A 123 1.52 2.92 -1.42
N VAL A 124 2.66 2.99 -2.09
CA VAL A 124 2.84 3.72 -3.34
C VAL A 124 3.56 2.91 -4.42
N GLY A 125 3.27 3.21 -5.68
CA GLY A 125 3.97 2.61 -6.81
C GLY A 125 3.78 3.39 -8.10
N VAL A 126 4.52 3.00 -9.13
CA VAL A 126 4.55 3.71 -10.41
C VAL A 126 3.39 3.35 -11.35
N GLY A 127 2.63 2.29 -11.07
CA GLY A 127 1.59 1.80 -11.95
C GLY A 127 2.11 1.05 -13.19
N TRP A 128 1.21 0.38 -13.89
CA TRP A 128 1.51 -0.43 -15.08
C TRP A 128 0.84 0.08 -16.36
N ASN A 129 -0.35 0.71 -16.24
CA ASN A 129 -1.16 1.13 -17.37
C ASN A 129 -0.65 2.46 -17.92
N ARG A 130 0.03 2.38 -19.08
CA ARG A 130 0.69 3.55 -19.69
C ARG A 130 -0.30 4.58 -20.22
N GLU A 131 -1.43 4.13 -20.71
CA GLU A 131 -2.48 5.02 -21.24
C GLU A 131 -3.17 5.77 -20.11
N GLU A 132 -3.43 5.11 -18.99
CA GLU A 132 -3.94 5.75 -17.76
C GLU A 132 -2.98 6.86 -17.28
N MET A 133 -1.67 6.57 -17.23
CA MET A 133 -0.66 7.59 -16.91
C MET A 133 -0.71 8.80 -17.84
N ARG A 134 -0.79 8.56 -19.16
CA ARG A 134 -0.87 9.66 -20.16
C ARG A 134 -2.11 10.51 -19.99
N ASN A 135 -3.25 9.91 -19.64
CA ASN A 135 -4.49 10.65 -19.39
C ASN A 135 -4.38 11.57 -18.17
N HIS A 136 -3.48 11.24 -17.23
CA HIS A 136 -3.11 12.11 -16.12
C HIS A 136 -1.95 13.08 -16.43
N GLY A 137 -1.51 13.14 -17.69
CA GLY A 137 -0.43 14.03 -18.12
C GLY A 137 0.99 13.50 -17.84
N THR A 138 1.13 12.28 -17.35
CA THR A 138 2.42 11.68 -17.02
C THR A 138 2.99 10.91 -18.21
N ASP A 139 4.23 11.22 -18.61
CA ASP A 139 4.98 10.37 -19.54
C ASP A 139 5.39 9.07 -18.82
N PRO A 140 4.95 7.89 -19.31
CA PRO A 140 5.31 6.61 -18.68
C PRO A 140 6.82 6.34 -18.59
N ARG A 141 7.65 7.02 -19.41
CA ARG A 141 9.11 6.87 -19.41
C ARG A 141 9.75 7.58 -18.20
N THR A 142 9.15 8.66 -17.72
CA THR A 142 9.68 9.47 -16.60
C THR A 142 9.03 9.09 -15.26
N ARG A 143 8.06 8.19 -15.24
CA ARG A 143 7.27 7.87 -14.03
C ARG A 143 8.10 7.50 -12.80
N GLY A 144 9.29 6.89 -13.00
CA GLY A 144 10.20 6.53 -11.91
C GLY A 144 10.85 7.76 -11.29
N ALA A 145 11.43 8.63 -12.11
CA ALA A 145 12.07 9.88 -11.67
C ALA A 145 11.04 10.83 -11.05
N LEU A 146 9.86 10.98 -11.68
CA LEU A 146 8.75 11.74 -11.13
C LEU A 146 8.35 11.22 -9.73
N MET A 147 8.20 9.90 -9.56
CA MET A 147 7.86 9.32 -8.26
C MET A 147 8.95 9.60 -7.20
N ASP A 148 10.22 9.55 -7.57
CA ASP A 148 11.33 9.83 -6.66
C ASP A 148 11.27 11.27 -6.14
N GLU A 149 11.03 12.26 -7.02
CA GLU A 149 10.85 13.65 -6.64
C GLU A 149 9.57 13.86 -5.82
N MET A 150 8.45 13.24 -6.20
CA MET A 150 7.20 13.31 -5.43
C MET A 150 7.38 12.78 -4.00
N LEU A 151 8.10 11.66 -3.80
CA LEU A 151 8.36 11.12 -2.47
C LEU A 151 9.22 12.06 -1.63
N ALA A 152 10.26 12.67 -2.22
CA ALA A 152 11.07 13.66 -1.53
C ALA A 152 10.24 14.90 -1.12
N ALA A 153 9.46 15.42 -2.05
CA ALA A 153 8.60 16.58 -1.83
C ALA A 153 7.49 16.31 -0.79
N LEU A 154 6.84 15.14 -0.82
CA LEU A 154 5.84 14.74 0.17
C LEU A 154 6.43 14.73 1.59
N ARG A 155 7.63 14.17 1.76
CA ARG A 155 8.31 14.17 3.07
C ARG A 155 8.57 15.60 3.57
N MET A 156 9.00 16.51 2.69
CA MET A 156 9.19 17.91 3.03
C MET A 156 7.87 18.58 3.42
N ILE A 157 6.82 18.40 2.62
CA ILE A 157 5.48 18.96 2.89
C ILE A 157 4.94 18.51 4.25
N TRP A 158 5.12 17.25 4.63
CA TRP A 158 4.59 16.72 5.88
C TRP A 158 5.42 17.10 7.12
N THR A 159 6.71 17.39 6.95
CA THR A 159 7.63 17.58 8.08
C THR A 159 8.03 19.03 8.33
N GLN A 160 7.96 19.90 7.32
CA GLN A 160 8.36 21.30 7.41
C GLN A 160 7.13 22.23 7.52
N ASP A 161 7.26 23.33 8.24
CA ASP A 161 6.19 24.35 8.34
C ASP A 161 5.88 24.95 6.97
N THR A 162 6.91 25.37 6.26
CA THR A 162 6.87 25.83 4.88
C THR A 162 7.72 24.89 4.03
N ALA A 163 7.17 24.40 2.93
CA ALA A 163 7.86 23.51 2.01
C ALA A 163 7.92 24.12 0.61
N GLU A 164 9.07 23.96 -0.05
CA GLU A 164 9.30 24.25 -1.46
C GLU A 164 10.05 23.09 -2.10
N PHE A 165 9.91 22.92 -3.41
CA PHE A 165 10.65 21.89 -4.13
C PHE A 165 10.92 22.33 -5.57
N HIS A 166 12.17 22.24 -6.02
CA HIS A 166 12.63 22.63 -7.36
C HIS A 166 13.41 21.49 -8.00
N GLY A 167 12.67 20.54 -8.60
CA GLY A 167 13.20 19.37 -9.29
C GLY A 167 13.00 19.45 -10.81
N ALA A 168 13.28 18.38 -11.49
CA ALA A 168 13.09 18.26 -12.94
C ALA A 168 11.63 17.94 -13.32
N HIS A 169 10.87 17.34 -12.43
CA HIS A 169 9.51 16.88 -12.64
C HIS A 169 8.51 17.46 -11.63
N VAL A 170 8.98 17.88 -10.48
CA VAL A 170 8.18 18.51 -9.42
C VAL A 170 8.79 19.87 -9.15
N ASP A 171 7.97 20.91 -9.26
CA ASP A 171 8.41 22.29 -9.03
C ASP A 171 7.27 23.09 -8.39
N PHE A 172 7.53 23.67 -7.22
CA PHE A 172 6.58 24.58 -6.55
C PHE A 172 7.31 25.51 -5.57
N ASP A 173 6.86 26.76 -5.54
CA ASP A 173 7.31 27.79 -4.60
C ASP A 173 6.88 27.48 -3.16
N PRO A 174 7.40 28.18 -2.13
CA PRO A 174 7.07 27.93 -0.73
C PRO A 174 5.56 27.92 -0.45
N ILE A 175 5.09 26.80 0.12
CA ILE A 175 3.69 26.60 0.49
C ILE A 175 3.52 26.25 1.97
N TYR A 176 2.40 26.65 2.54
CA TYR A 176 1.87 26.12 3.80
C TYR A 176 0.86 25.02 3.50
N LEU A 177 1.07 23.82 4.02
CA LEU A 177 0.11 22.74 3.93
C LEU A 177 -0.23 22.19 5.32
N TRP A 178 -1.42 22.48 5.79
CA TRP A 178 -1.99 21.98 7.05
C TRP A 178 -3.36 21.32 6.81
N PRO A 179 -3.79 20.33 7.65
CA PRO A 179 -3.06 19.82 8.81
C PRO A 179 -1.81 19.04 8.41
N LYS A 180 -0.85 18.90 9.36
CA LYS A 180 0.22 17.92 9.24
C LYS A 180 -0.32 16.55 9.66
N PRO A 181 0.26 15.43 9.17
CA PRO A 181 -0.09 14.10 9.67
C PRO A 181 0.09 13.99 11.19
N VAL A 182 -0.67 13.10 11.81
CA VAL A 182 -0.52 12.77 13.24
C VAL A 182 0.73 11.93 13.46
N GLN A 183 0.98 10.98 12.56
CA GLN A 183 2.16 10.13 12.61
C GLN A 183 3.44 10.94 12.37
N ARG A 184 4.51 10.61 13.11
CA ARG A 184 5.80 11.30 13.06
C ARG A 184 6.90 10.35 12.59
N PRO A 185 7.80 10.79 11.70
CA PRO A 185 7.85 12.12 11.05
C PRO A 185 6.74 12.32 10.01
N HIS A 186 6.17 11.25 9.47
CA HIS A 186 5.07 11.21 8.50
C HIS A 186 4.44 9.81 8.53
N PRO A 187 3.27 9.58 7.90
CA PRO A 187 2.73 8.24 7.70
C PRO A 187 3.76 7.34 7.00
N PRO A 188 3.94 6.09 7.42
CA PRO A 188 4.96 5.22 6.85
C PRO A 188 4.69 4.97 5.35
N ILE A 189 5.74 5.13 4.54
CA ILE A 189 5.72 4.99 3.08
C ILE A 189 6.09 3.55 2.73
N TYR A 190 5.16 2.83 2.10
CA TYR A 190 5.33 1.45 1.68
C TYR A 190 5.59 1.40 0.18
N ILE A 191 6.76 0.92 -0.22
CA ILE A 191 7.13 0.85 -1.64
C ILE A 191 6.66 -0.46 -2.25
N GLY A 192 5.76 -0.35 -3.24
CA GLY A 192 5.29 -1.49 -4.04
C GLY A 192 6.22 -1.79 -5.22
N GLY A 193 6.32 -3.08 -5.56
CA GLY A 193 7.09 -3.58 -6.70
C GLY A 193 8.37 -4.31 -6.32
N GLU A 194 8.88 -5.10 -7.28
CA GLU A 194 10.00 -6.04 -7.10
C GLU A 194 11.17 -5.78 -8.06
N SER A 195 11.09 -4.72 -8.88
CA SER A 195 12.19 -4.31 -9.77
C SER A 195 13.34 -3.67 -9.00
N GLU A 196 14.54 -3.70 -9.57
CA GLU A 196 15.72 -3.02 -8.99
C GLU A 196 15.41 -1.56 -8.65
N ALA A 197 14.80 -0.82 -9.59
CA ALA A 197 14.41 0.58 -9.36
C ALA A 197 13.41 0.75 -8.21
N ALA A 198 12.53 -0.24 -7.95
CA ALA A 198 11.63 -0.21 -6.79
C ALA A 198 12.39 -0.49 -5.49
N LEU A 199 13.35 -1.41 -5.50
CA LEU A 199 14.20 -1.71 -4.35
C LEU A 199 15.14 -0.54 -4.02
N ASP A 200 15.74 0.11 -5.01
CA ASP A 200 16.54 1.33 -4.82
C ASP A 200 15.70 2.46 -4.19
N ARG A 201 14.43 2.58 -4.62
CA ARG A 201 13.48 3.53 -4.05
C ARG A 201 13.11 3.17 -2.60
N LEU A 202 12.95 1.87 -2.32
CA LEU A 202 12.75 1.38 -0.96
C LEU A 202 13.92 1.77 -0.05
N ALA A 203 15.14 1.57 -0.49
CA ALA A 203 16.33 1.92 0.29
C ALA A 203 16.42 3.43 0.58
N ARG A 204 16.03 4.28 -0.38
CA ARG A 204 16.13 5.75 -0.26
C ARG A 204 14.96 6.42 0.47
N TYR A 205 13.74 5.97 0.20
CA TYR A 205 12.52 6.67 0.61
C TYR A 205 11.54 5.82 1.41
N GLY A 206 11.58 4.49 1.28
CA GLY A 206 10.56 3.62 1.87
C GLY A 206 10.79 3.33 3.34
N ASP A 207 9.73 3.23 4.10
CA ASP A 207 9.72 2.76 5.48
C ASP A 207 9.40 1.26 5.55
N ALA A 208 8.72 0.72 4.53
CA ALA A 208 8.39 -0.70 4.40
C ALA A 208 8.35 -1.14 2.93
N TRP A 209 8.51 -2.43 2.69
CA TRP A 209 8.33 -3.04 1.37
C TRP A 209 6.98 -3.74 1.25
N LEU A 210 6.31 -3.52 0.11
CA LEU A 210 5.00 -4.11 -0.21
C LEU A 210 5.11 -5.02 -1.45
N PRO A 211 5.76 -6.21 -1.34
CA PRO A 211 5.82 -7.17 -2.42
C PRO A 211 4.48 -7.86 -2.63
N ARG A 212 4.24 -8.33 -3.86
CA ARG A 212 3.07 -9.14 -4.17
C ARG A 212 3.26 -10.59 -3.70
N ALA A 213 2.16 -11.29 -3.44
CA ALA A 213 2.17 -12.65 -2.89
C ALA A 213 2.92 -13.70 -3.75
N HIS A 214 3.09 -13.45 -5.05
CA HIS A 214 3.87 -14.35 -5.91
C HIS A 214 5.39 -14.13 -5.82
N THR A 215 5.86 -13.15 -5.04
CA THR A 215 7.29 -12.95 -4.79
C THR A 215 7.83 -14.09 -3.96
N PRO A 216 8.83 -14.86 -4.46
CA PRO A 216 9.34 -16.01 -3.72
C PRO A 216 9.95 -15.61 -2.37
N ALA A 217 9.75 -16.43 -1.33
CA ALA A 217 10.35 -16.23 -0.01
C ALA A 217 11.89 -16.09 -0.06
N GLN A 218 12.54 -16.82 -0.98
CA GLN A 218 13.98 -16.67 -1.23
C GLN A 218 14.34 -15.24 -1.67
N LYS A 219 13.56 -14.64 -2.57
CA LYS A 219 13.79 -13.24 -3.01
C LYS A 219 13.60 -12.27 -1.85
N MET A 220 12.63 -12.52 -0.97
CA MET A 220 12.42 -11.68 0.22
C MET A 220 13.64 -11.71 1.15
N ARG A 221 14.21 -12.89 1.40
CA ARG A 221 15.46 -13.01 2.20
C ARG A 221 16.62 -12.26 1.54
N GLN A 222 16.81 -12.41 0.22
CA GLN A 222 17.85 -11.69 -0.53
C GLN A 222 17.68 -10.16 -0.45
N VAL A 223 16.44 -9.66 -0.56
CA VAL A 223 16.15 -8.23 -0.41
C VAL A 223 16.45 -7.74 1.00
N ARG A 224 16.15 -8.53 2.04
CA ARG A 224 16.48 -8.19 3.42
C ARG A 224 17.99 -8.10 3.64
N GLU A 225 18.76 -9.06 3.14
CA GLU A 225 20.23 -9.04 3.20
C GLU A 225 20.77 -7.80 2.48
N TRP A 226 20.30 -7.56 1.26
CA TRP A 226 20.70 -6.38 0.50
C TRP A 226 20.36 -5.05 1.21
N LEU A 227 19.20 -4.94 1.87
CA LEU A 227 18.84 -3.75 2.66
C LEU A 227 19.79 -3.53 3.84
N VAL A 228 20.24 -4.61 4.49
CA VAL A 228 21.26 -4.52 5.55
C VAL A 228 22.57 -3.94 5.00
N ASP A 229 23.00 -4.37 3.81
CA ASP A 229 24.18 -3.83 3.14
C ASP A 229 24.02 -2.34 2.75
N GLN A 230 22.77 -1.89 2.54
CA GLN A 230 22.43 -0.46 2.36
C GLN A 230 22.31 0.31 3.69
N GLY A 231 22.63 -0.30 4.84
CA GLY A 231 22.49 0.31 6.17
C GLY A 231 21.06 0.33 6.70
N ARG A 232 20.12 -0.41 6.08
CA ARG A 232 18.70 -0.47 6.45
C ARG A 232 18.42 -1.78 7.18
N THR A 233 18.73 -1.83 8.48
CA THR A 233 18.70 -3.06 9.28
C THR A 233 17.31 -3.54 9.66
N HIS A 234 16.31 -2.66 9.64
CA HIS A 234 14.92 -3.01 9.98
C HIS A 234 13.95 -2.32 9.02
N VAL A 235 13.54 -3.05 7.98
CA VAL A 235 12.50 -2.64 7.05
C VAL A 235 11.41 -3.70 7.07
N PRO A 236 10.19 -3.37 7.52
CA PRO A 236 9.04 -4.28 7.51
C PRO A 236 8.70 -4.76 6.10
N PHE A 237 8.31 -6.03 5.97
CA PHE A 237 7.80 -6.59 4.73
C PHE A 237 6.33 -6.95 4.90
N ILE A 238 5.50 -6.45 4.00
CA ILE A 238 4.06 -6.67 3.99
C ILE A 238 3.66 -7.29 2.67
N VAL A 239 3.29 -8.57 2.67
CA VAL A 239 2.87 -9.28 1.47
C VAL A 239 1.47 -8.85 1.05
N PHE A 240 1.34 -8.36 -0.19
CA PHE A 240 0.07 -7.91 -0.75
C PHE A 240 -0.64 -9.01 -1.53
N GLY A 241 -1.86 -9.34 -1.11
CA GLY A 241 -2.79 -10.16 -1.89
C GLY A 241 -2.48 -11.66 -1.90
N ALA A 242 -2.16 -12.24 -0.74
CA ALA A 242 -1.95 -13.67 -0.59
C ALA A 242 -3.26 -14.47 -0.71
N GLY A 243 -3.14 -15.74 -1.10
CA GLY A 243 -4.18 -16.74 -0.98
C GLY A 243 -4.12 -17.46 0.38
N LYS A 244 -4.93 -18.53 0.52
CA LYS A 244 -5.08 -19.33 1.76
C LYS A 244 -4.10 -20.51 1.83
N ASP A 245 -3.12 -20.63 0.93
CA ASP A 245 -2.18 -21.76 0.91
C ASP A 245 -1.28 -21.77 2.15
N PRO A 246 -1.38 -22.76 3.04
CA PRO A 246 -0.61 -22.81 4.28
C PRO A 246 0.91 -22.86 4.04
N ALA A 247 1.36 -23.50 2.96
CA ALA A 247 2.77 -23.60 2.65
C ALA A 247 3.34 -22.23 2.25
N ALA A 248 2.59 -21.44 1.48
CA ALA A 248 2.97 -20.06 1.14
C ALA A 248 3.00 -19.17 2.39
N LEU A 249 1.99 -19.26 3.26
CA LEU A 249 1.92 -18.49 4.51
C LEU A 249 3.09 -18.80 5.45
N ALA A 250 3.41 -20.09 5.62
CA ALA A 250 4.58 -20.53 6.40
C ALA A 250 5.88 -19.99 5.78
N GLY A 251 6.03 -20.04 4.46
CA GLY A 251 7.19 -19.50 3.75
C GLY A 251 7.37 -17.99 3.95
N PHE A 252 6.28 -17.21 4.03
CA PHE A 252 6.34 -15.77 4.36
C PHE A 252 6.80 -15.56 5.80
N ALA A 253 6.28 -16.32 6.75
CA ALA A 253 6.71 -16.26 8.15
C ALA A 253 8.20 -16.58 8.31
N GLU A 254 8.69 -17.64 7.65
CA GLU A 254 10.11 -18.00 7.63
C GLU A 254 11.01 -16.93 6.96
N ALA A 255 10.48 -16.19 5.99
CA ALA A 255 11.18 -15.06 5.38
C ALA A 255 11.16 -13.79 6.26
N GLY A 256 10.54 -13.86 7.44
CA GLY A 256 10.44 -12.74 8.37
C GLY A 256 9.47 -11.64 7.91
N VAL A 257 8.43 -12.01 7.14
CA VAL A 257 7.33 -11.10 6.78
C VAL A 257 6.54 -10.77 8.05
N GLU A 258 6.27 -9.48 8.26
CA GLU A 258 5.57 -9.01 9.46
C GLU A 258 4.06 -8.97 9.31
N ARG A 259 3.60 -8.82 8.05
CA ARG A 259 2.16 -8.80 7.74
C ARG A 259 1.89 -9.45 6.40
N VAL A 260 0.81 -10.20 6.33
CA VAL A 260 0.25 -10.76 5.10
C VAL A 260 -1.16 -10.24 4.91
N THR A 261 -1.47 -9.69 3.74
CA THR A 261 -2.84 -9.34 3.40
C THR A 261 -3.43 -10.39 2.47
N PHE A 262 -4.58 -10.98 2.83
CA PHE A 262 -5.30 -11.85 1.93
C PHE A 262 -5.99 -11.05 0.83
N MET A 263 -6.00 -11.58 -0.40
CA MET A 263 -6.79 -10.98 -1.49
C MET A 263 -8.27 -11.34 -1.31
N LEU A 264 -9.08 -10.31 -1.11
CA LEU A 264 -10.54 -10.44 -1.08
C LEU A 264 -11.10 -9.97 -2.42
N ASP A 265 -11.90 -10.81 -3.05
CA ASP A 265 -12.59 -10.44 -4.29
C ASP A 265 -13.80 -9.55 -4.02
N THR A 266 -14.26 -8.84 -5.06
CA THR A 266 -15.52 -8.08 -5.02
C THR A 266 -16.69 -9.06 -5.05
N LEU A 267 -17.39 -9.19 -3.94
CA LEU A 267 -18.50 -10.10 -3.70
C LEU A 267 -19.69 -9.33 -3.08
N PRO A 268 -20.92 -9.83 -3.20
CA PRO A 268 -22.04 -9.36 -2.40
C PRO A 268 -21.73 -9.42 -0.91
N GLU A 269 -22.38 -8.57 -0.10
CA GLU A 269 -22.06 -8.43 1.33
C GLU A 269 -22.09 -9.76 2.09
N SER A 270 -23.13 -10.56 1.91
CA SER A 270 -23.26 -11.86 2.61
C SER A 270 -22.13 -12.84 2.26
N GLU A 271 -21.71 -12.87 0.99
CA GLU A 271 -20.62 -13.72 0.53
C GLU A 271 -19.27 -13.17 1.02
N THR A 272 -19.11 -11.85 1.03
CA THR A 272 -17.94 -11.17 1.61
C THR A 272 -17.76 -11.56 3.08
N LEU A 273 -18.81 -11.46 3.89
CA LEU A 273 -18.76 -11.80 5.31
C LEU A 273 -18.39 -13.29 5.53
N ALA A 274 -18.97 -14.20 4.76
CA ALA A 274 -18.62 -15.61 4.82
C ALA A 274 -17.16 -15.89 4.45
N GLU A 275 -16.64 -15.20 3.41
CA GLU A 275 -15.23 -15.30 3.01
C GLU A 275 -14.30 -14.72 4.12
N LEU A 276 -14.68 -13.62 4.75
CA LEU A 276 -13.91 -13.06 5.87
C LEU A 276 -13.85 -14.02 7.07
N ASP A 277 -14.93 -14.72 7.38
CA ASP A 277 -14.94 -15.75 8.44
C ASP A 277 -13.95 -16.89 8.11
N ALA A 278 -13.93 -17.33 6.85
CA ALA A 278 -12.99 -18.35 6.39
C ALA A 278 -11.53 -17.88 6.45
N LEU A 279 -11.27 -16.63 6.05
CA LEU A 279 -9.92 -16.02 6.12
C LEU A 279 -9.45 -15.82 7.57
N ALA A 280 -10.35 -15.39 8.47
CA ALA A 280 -10.04 -15.26 9.89
C ALA A 280 -9.69 -16.61 10.54
N ALA A 281 -10.40 -17.68 10.15
CA ALA A 281 -10.07 -19.04 10.61
C ALA A 281 -8.68 -19.51 10.13
N VAL A 282 -8.26 -19.12 8.92
CA VAL A 282 -6.88 -19.39 8.43
C VAL A 282 -5.86 -18.55 9.22
N ALA A 283 -6.11 -17.26 9.41
CA ALA A 283 -5.21 -16.38 10.16
C ALA A 283 -4.97 -16.87 11.60
N ALA A 284 -5.98 -17.42 12.26
CA ALA A 284 -5.90 -17.93 13.62
C ALA A 284 -5.01 -19.17 13.78
N GLN A 285 -4.57 -19.81 12.68
CA GLN A 285 -3.70 -20.99 12.69
C GLN A 285 -2.21 -20.64 12.58
N HIS A 286 -1.88 -19.36 12.37
CA HIS A 286 -0.52 -18.85 12.15
C HIS A 286 -0.16 -17.72 13.12
#